data_f47bca54241161ac4bffb354a6b88c91
#
_entry.id   f47bca54241161ac4bffb354a6b88c91
#
_cell.length_a   1.000
_cell.length_b   1.000
_cell.length_c   1.000
_cell.angle_alpha   90.00
_cell.angle_beta   90.00
_cell.angle_gamma   90.00
#
_symmetry.space_group_name_H-M   'P 1'
#
loop_
_entity.id
_entity.type
_entity.pdbx_description
1 polymer ?
#
loop_
_entity_poly.entity_id
_entity_poly.type
_entity_poly.pdbx_seq_one_letter_code
_entity_poly.pdbx_strand_id
1 'polypeptide(L)'
;MMGSDQGQENEQPIHRVWLDDFAIGRYPVTNQDYSVFLEQTGQPPPPFWSDAKFSAPEQPVVGVTWDEAAAFCLWLSERSGRPFRLPTEAEWERAARGGRDGASYPWGDQPPSARPDLGYDLHHGGPARVGINEPNGFGLYDMSEGVHEWCSDYYGYNYYHSSPERNPQGPPSGQRRSSRGGSWRHKIKFSRCAARSSLPPSFKYADYGFRVAATVR
;
A
#
# COMPACT_ATOMS: atom_id res chain seq x y z
N MET A 1 -9.43 -13.10 -8.74
CA MET A 1 -10.06 -12.00 -9.53
C MET A 1 -9.58 -10.66 -9.00
N MET A 2 -9.34 -9.66 -9.85
CA MET A 2 -8.94 -8.29 -9.51
C MET A 2 -10.03 -7.30 -9.95
N GLY A 3 -10.20 -6.19 -9.20
CA GLY A 3 -11.22 -5.20 -9.47
C GLY A 3 -12.53 -5.41 -8.68
N SER A 4 -13.49 -4.54 -8.94
CA SER A 4 -14.83 -4.56 -8.31
C SER A 4 -15.85 -3.87 -9.22
N ASP A 5 -17.05 -4.44 -9.32
CA ASP A 5 -18.21 -3.82 -9.97
C ASP A 5 -19.07 -3.00 -8.98
N GLN A 6 -18.77 -3.09 -7.70
CA GLN A 6 -19.42 -2.36 -6.60
C GLN A 6 -18.69 -1.06 -6.22
N GLY A 7 -17.56 -0.78 -6.88
CA GLY A 7 -16.69 0.35 -6.59
C GLY A 7 -16.80 1.49 -7.60
N GLN A 8 -15.67 2.16 -7.80
CA GLN A 8 -15.54 3.22 -8.79
C GLN A 8 -15.31 2.64 -10.19
N GLU A 9 -15.58 3.41 -11.23
CA GLU A 9 -15.38 2.99 -12.63
C GLU A 9 -13.95 2.53 -12.92
N ASN A 10 -12.95 3.15 -12.28
CA ASN A 10 -11.54 2.77 -12.45
C ASN A 10 -11.17 1.42 -11.81
N GLU A 11 -12.09 0.80 -11.06
CA GLU A 11 -11.96 -0.54 -10.51
C GLU A 11 -12.51 -1.62 -11.46
N GLN A 12 -13.08 -1.21 -12.59
CA GLN A 12 -13.76 -2.07 -13.58
C GLN A 12 -12.92 -2.23 -14.85
N PRO A 13 -13.13 -3.34 -15.57
CA PRO A 13 -13.95 -4.50 -15.21
C PRO A 13 -13.26 -5.39 -14.17
N ILE A 14 -14.05 -6.22 -13.48
CA ILE A 14 -13.48 -7.38 -12.78
C ILE A 14 -12.83 -8.28 -13.82
N HIS A 15 -11.58 -8.65 -13.61
CA HIS A 15 -10.84 -9.47 -14.57
C HIS A 15 -9.95 -10.50 -13.86
N ARG A 16 -9.57 -11.54 -14.61
CA ARG A 16 -8.70 -12.57 -14.09
C ARG A 16 -7.26 -12.06 -14.10
N VAL A 17 -6.57 -12.26 -12.98
CA VAL A 17 -5.14 -11.99 -12.84
C VAL A 17 -4.46 -13.21 -12.23
N TRP A 18 -3.37 -13.62 -12.84
CA TRP A 18 -2.45 -14.61 -12.33
C TRP A 18 -1.17 -13.92 -11.85
N LEU A 19 -0.72 -14.25 -10.65
CA LEU A 19 0.53 -13.74 -10.08
C LEU A 19 1.44 -14.92 -9.77
N ASP A 20 2.70 -14.80 -10.17
CA ASP A 20 3.74 -15.68 -9.71
C ASP A 20 3.97 -15.47 -8.20
N ASP A 21 4.67 -16.39 -7.54
CA ASP A 21 4.92 -16.30 -6.11
C ASP A 21 5.72 -15.05 -5.75
N PHE A 22 5.27 -14.33 -4.76
CA PHE A 22 5.93 -13.15 -4.23
C PHE A 22 5.82 -13.11 -2.69
N ALA A 23 6.78 -12.44 -2.07
CA ALA A 23 6.70 -12.07 -0.66
C ALA A 23 6.30 -10.60 -0.55
N ILE A 24 5.58 -10.24 0.51
CA ILE A 24 5.18 -8.86 0.79
C ILE A 24 5.38 -8.55 2.27
N GLY A 25 5.74 -7.32 2.60
CA GLY A 25 5.93 -6.87 3.97
C GLY A 25 4.66 -7.07 4.81
N ARG A 26 4.83 -7.66 5.98
CA ARG A 26 3.73 -7.91 6.93
C ARG A 26 3.06 -6.61 7.36
N TYR A 27 3.85 -5.55 7.48
CA TYR A 27 3.45 -4.18 7.84
C TYR A 27 3.89 -3.19 6.76
N PRO A 28 3.31 -1.99 6.72
CA PRO A 28 3.97 -0.86 6.07
C PRO A 28 5.35 -0.61 6.68
N VAL A 29 6.27 -0.02 5.93
CA VAL A 29 7.58 0.40 6.44
C VAL A 29 7.38 1.45 7.53
N THR A 30 7.99 1.21 8.70
CA THR A 30 7.85 2.08 9.87
C THR A 30 8.90 3.20 9.88
N ASN A 31 8.71 4.21 10.72
CA ASN A 31 9.72 5.23 10.96
C ASN A 31 11.02 4.60 11.50
N GLN A 32 10.91 3.56 12.35
CA GLN A 32 12.08 2.85 12.85
C GLN A 32 12.86 2.17 11.72
N ASP A 33 12.18 1.50 10.79
CA ASP A 33 12.83 0.88 9.63
C ASP A 33 13.48 1.93 8.73
N TYR A 34 12.77 3.03 8.50
CA TYR A 34 13.22 4.10 7.63
C TYR A 34 14.38 4.90 8.24
N SER A 35 14.47 5.02 9.58
CA SER A 35 15.59 5.69 10.25
C SER A 35 16.94 5.04 9.94
N VAL A 36 16.97 3.71 9.89
CA VAL A 36 18.19 2.96 9.53
C VAL A 36 18.65 3.27 8.10
N PHE A 37 17.70 3.42 7.17
CA PHE A 37 17.98 3.83 5.80
C PHE A 37 18.56 5.25 5.74
N LEU A 38 17.95 6.21 6.46
CA LEU A 38 18.44 7.59 6.51
C LEU A 38 19.86 7.67 7.09
N GLU A 39 20.11 6.99 8.20
CA GLU A 39 21.43 6.95 8.86
C GLU A 39 22.52 6.40 7.95
N GLN A 40 22.20 5.39 7.15
CA GLN A 40 23.22 4.71 6.32
C GLN A 40 23.42 5.36 4.95
N THR A 41 22.44 6.08 4.44
CA THR A 41 22.51 6.68 3.12
C THR A 41 22.76 8.18 3.14
N GLY A 42 22.58 8.83 4.29
CA GLY A 42 22.65 10.29 4.41
C GLY A 42 21.50 11.02 3.70
N GLN A 43 20.42 10.31 3.32
CA GLN A 43 19.26 10.93 2.71
C GLN A 43 18.57 11.87 3.71
N PRO A 44 18.00 13.00 3.24
CA PRO A 44 17.27 13.89 4.13
C PRO A 44 15.97 13.24 4.63
N PRO A 45 15.57 13.50 5.88
CA PRO A 45 14.32 12.97 6.41
C PRO A 45 13.09 13.54 5.68
N PRO A 46 11.97 12.80 5.67
CA PRO A 46 10.69 13.28 5.14
C PRO A 46 10.20 14.55 5.88
N PRO A 47 9.33 15.38 5.25
CA PRO A 47 8.87 16.65 5.82
C PRO A 47 8.21 16.54 7.21
N PHE A 48 7.57 15.41 7.51
CA PHE A 48 6.81 15.20 8.76
C PHE A 48 7.62 14.46 9.84
N TRP A 49 8.92 14.22 9.61
CA TRP A 49 9.78 13.38 10.44
C TRP A 49 9.86 13.82 11.91
N SER A 50 9.79 15.11 12.17
CA SER A 50 9.87 15.69 13.53
C SER A 50 8.50 16.11 14.11
N ASP A 51 7.40 15.89 13.38
CA ASP A 51 6.07 16.17 13.88
C ASP A 51 5.60 15.01 14.77
N ALA A 52 5.28 15.33 16.03
CA ALA A 52 4.85 14.34 17.03
C ALA A 52 3.63 13.49 16.61
N LYS A 53 2.85 13.95 15.65
CA LYS A 53 1.73 13.18 15.09
C LYS A 53 2.16 12.02 14.19
N PHE A 54 3.39 12.08 13.64
CA PHE A 54 3.86 11.18 12.58
C PHE A 54 5.21 10.53 12.91
N SER A 55 5.84 10.87 14.03
CA SER A 55 7.25 10.55 14.32
C SER A 55 7.45 9.36 15.27
N ALA A 56 6.39 8.70 15.75
CA ALA A 56 6.58 7.55 16.61
C ALA A 56 7.25 6.39 15.85
N PRO A 57 8.20 5.67 16.45
CA PRO A 57 8.98 4.62 15.76
C PRO A 57 8.13 3.55 15.09
N GLU A 58 7.03 3.15 15.72
CA GLU A 58 6.11 2.11 15.22
C GLU A 58 5.03 2.63 14.26
N GLN A 59 4.98 3.93 13.98
CA GLN A 59 4.08 4.46 12.95
C GLN A 59 4.66 4.19 11.55
N PRO A 60 3.80 4.00 10.52
CA PRO A 60 4.27 3.95 9.14
C PRO A 60 4.98 5.26 8.78
N VAL A 61 6.08 5.17 8.05
CA VAL A 61 6.73 6.35 7.50
C VAL A 61 5.80 7.04 6.52
N VAL A 62 5.71 8.36 6.60
CA VAL A 62 4.86 9.19 5.73
C VAL A 62 5.63 10.36 5.10
N GLY A 63 5.05 10.95 4.07
CA GLY A 63 5.67 12.09 3.39
C GLY A 63 6.85 11.69 2.50
N VAL A 64 6.91 10.45 2.08
CA VAL A 64 7.90 9.92 1.14
C VAL A 64 7.38 9.97 -0.28
N THR A 65 8.22 10.37 -1.22
CA THR A 65 7.94 10.27 -2.66
C THR A 65 8.00 8.81 -3.11
N TRP A 66 7.48 8.54 -4.31
CA TRP A 66 7.62 7.22 -4.93
C TRP A 66 9.09 6.83 -5.13
N ASP A 67 9.93 7.79 -5.57
CA ASP A 67 11.36 7.55 -5.80
C ASP A 67 12.10 7.25 -4.49
N GLU A 68 11.77 7.95 -3.39
CA GLU A 68 12.35 7.67 -2.07
C GLU A 68 11.93 6.29 -1.54
N ALA A 69 10.68 5.88 -1.75
CA ALA A 69 10.22 4.54 -1.41
C ALA A 69 10.92 3.45 -2.26
N ALA A 70 11.11 3.70 -3.56
CA ALA A 70 11.88 2.81 -4.43
C ALA A 70 13.37 2.74 -4.04
N ALA A 71 13.97 3.86 -3.65
CA ALA A 71 15.35 3.91 -3.16
C ALA A 71 15.53 3.10 -1.86
N PHE A 72 14.57 3.16 -0.95
CA PHE A 72 14.56 2.30 0.24
C PHE A 72 14.55 0.81 -0.15
N CYS A 73 13.72 0.40 -1.10
CA CYS A 73 13.66 -0.98 -1.57
C CYS A 73 15.00 -1.42 -2.19
N LEU A 74 15.64 -0.56 -2.98
CA LEU A 74 16.95 -0.84 -3.57
C LEU A 74 18.03 -1.01 -2.49
N TRP A 75 18.11 -0.08 -1.54
CA TRP A 75 19.02 -0.17 -0.41
C TRP A 75 18.83 -1.48 0.39
N LEU A 76 17.57 -1.84 0.67
CA LEU A 76 17.26 -3.08 1.38
C LEU A 76 17.69 -4.31 0.57
N SER A 77 17.55 -4.26 -0.76
CA SER A 77 18.01 -5.33 -1.67
C SER A 77 19.51 -5.53 -1.60
N GLU A 78 20.28 -4.44 -1.66
CA GLU A 78 21.74 -4.47 -1.60
C GLU A 78 22.24 -5.06 -0.27
N ARG A 79 21.59 -4.69 0.83
CA ARG A 79 21.96 -5.18 2.17
C ARG A 79 21.61 -6.64 2.42
N SER A 80 20.48 -7.08 1.91
CA SER A 80 19.94 -8.41 2.22
C SER A 80 20.31 -9.47 1.18
N GLY A 81 20.77 -9.05 0.00
CA GLY A 81 20.99 -9.94 -1.15
C GLY A 81 19.70 -10.48 -1.76
N ARG A 82 18.54 -9.91 -1.41
CA ARG A 82 17.22 -10.31 -1.91
C ARG A 82 16.59 -9.18 -2.73
N PRO A 83 15.87 -9.48 -3.83
CA PRO A 83 15.34 -8.44 -4.72
C PRO A 83 14.07 -7.79 -4.15
N PHE A 84 14.22 -6.82 -3.24
CA PHE A 84 13.11 -6.02 -2.73
C PHE A 84 12.70 -4.93 -3.72
N ARG A 85 11.43 -4.63 -3.75
CA ARG A 85 10.79 -3.63 -4.61
C ARG A 85 9.46 -3.16 -3.99
N LEU A 86 8.84 -2.17 -4.57
CA LEU A 86 7.44 -1.90 -4.29
C LEU A 86 6.56 -3.03 -4.86
N PRO A 87 5.43 -3.36 -4.23
CA PRO A 87 4.47 -4.29 -4.80
C PRO A 87 3.86 -3.71 -6.08
N THR A 88 3.49 -4.57 -7.02
CA THR A 88 2.58 -4.17 -8.09
C THR A 88 1.18 -3.90 -7.51
N GLU A 89 0.37 -3.15 -8.24
CA GLU A 89 -1.01 -2.88 -7.84
C GLU A 89 -1.82 -4.18 -7.69
N ALA A 90 -1.56 -5.17 -8.55
CA ALA A 90 -2.19 -6.48 -8.50
C ALA A 90 -1.72 -7.33 -7.30
N GLU A 91 -0.43 -7.32 -7.01
CA GLU A 91 0.11 -8.00 -5.82
C GLU A 91 -0.46 -7.40 -4.53
N TRP A 92 -0.55 -6.07 -4.49
CA TRP A 92 -1.12 -5.39 -3.33
C TRP A 92 -2.59 -5.78 -3.10
N GLU A 93 -3.43 -5.78 -4.17
CA GLU A 93 -4.84 -6.16 -4.05
C GLU A 93 -5.00 -7.64 -3.66
N ARG A 94 -4.22 -8.55 -4.26
CA ARG A 94 -4.20 -9.96 -3.87
C ARG A 94 -3.84 -10.13 -2.40
N ALA A 95 -2.84 -9.41 -1.94
CA ALA A 95 -2.40 -9.41 -0.55
C ALA A 95 -3.49 -8.86 0.38
N ALA A 96 -4.13 -7.74 0.04
CA ALA A 96 -5.20 -7.13 0.83
C ALA A 96 -6.41 -8.06 1.02
N ARG A 97 -6.79 -8.80 -0.03
CA ARG A 97 -7.92 -9.76 0.05
C ARG A 97 -7.65 -10.95 0.97
N GLY A 98 -6.41 -11.22 1.34
CA GLY A 98 -6.06 -12.23 2.35
C GLY A 98 -6.54 -13.65 2.02
N GLY A 99 -6.60 -14.02 0.72
CA GLY A 99 -7.08 -15.33 0.25
C GLY A 99 -8.59 -15.41 -0.01
N ARG A 100 -9.34 -14.35 0.20
CA ARG A 100 -10.79 -14.29 -0.03
C ARG A 100 -11.08 -13.61 -1.35
N ASP A 101 -11.44 -14.36 -2.37
CA ASP A 101 -11.80 -13.80 -3.67
C ASP A 101 -13.02 -12.87 -3.55
N GLY A 102 -12.93 -11.70 -4.16
CA GLY A 102 -13.99 -10.70 -4.19
C GLY A 102 -14.20 -9.93 -2.88
N ALA A 103 -13.49 -10.25 -1.78
CA ALA A 103 -13.69 -9.58 -0.51
C ALA A 103 -13.55 -8.06 -0.62
N SER A 104 -14.50 -7.35 -0.05
CA SER A 104 -14.53 -5.88 -0.08
C SER A 104 -13.44 -5.25 0.78
N TYR A 105 -13.16 -5.86 1.94
CA TYR A 105 -12.16 -5.39 2.91
C TYR A 105 -11.21 -6.52 3.32
N PRO A 106 -10.07 -6.23 3.94
CA PRO A 106 -9.13 -7.25 4.40
C PRO A 106 -9.73 -8.27 5.40
N TRP A 107 -10.75 -7.88 6.14
CA TRP A 107 -11.50 -8.74 7.06
C TRP A 107 -12.70 -9.46 6.41
N GLY A 108 -13.07 -9.16 5.17
CA GLY A 108 -14.20 -9.73 4.42
C GLY A 108 -15.20 -8.69 3.98
N ASP A 109 -16.50 -9.04 3.92
CA ASP A 109 -17.55 -8.19 3.35
C ASP A 109 -18.39 -7.46 4.41
N GLN A 110 -18.11 -7.67 5.68
CA GLN A 110 -18.80 -6.95 6.75
C GLN A 110 -18.50 -5.44 6.60
N PRO A 111 -19.53 -4.58 6.62
CA PRO A 111 -19.31 -3.14 6.53
C PRO A 111 -18.51 -2.65 7.76
N PRO A 112 -17.68 -1.61 7.62
CA PRO A 112 -16.90 -1.09 8.74
C PRO A 112 -17.73 -0.73 9.96
N SER A 113 -18.97 -0.26 9.77
CA SER A 113 -19.91 0.04 10.86
C SER A 113 -20.29 -1.18 11.72
N ALA A 114 -20.11 -2.40 11.20
CA ALA A 114 -20.31 -3.64 11.94
C ALA A 114 -19.02 -4.13 12.62
N ARG A 115 -17.91 -3.42 12.48
CA ARG A 115 -16.59 -3.72 13.02
C ARG A 115 -16.00 -2.52 13.79
N PRO A 116 -16.68 -2.04 14.84
CA PRO A 116 -16.17 -0.93 15.67
C PRO A 116 -14.86 -1.26 16.39
N ASP A 117 -14.57 -2.56 16.55
CA ASP A 117 -13.32 -3.08 17.09
C ASP A 117 -12.09 -2.75 16.25
N LEU A 118 -12.24 -2.45 14.96
CA LEU A 118 -11.14 -2.15 14.06
C LEU A 118 -10.64 -0.69 14.13
N GLY A 119 -11.28 0.15 14.91
CA GLY A 119 -10.82 1.52 15.17
C GLY A 119 -10.75 2.44 13.94
N TYR A 120 -11.39 2.08 12.85
CA TYR A 120 -11.32 2.79 11.56
C TYR A 120 -12.04 4.15 11.52
N ASP A 121 -12.76 4.54 12.53
CA ASP A 121 -13.41 5.86 12.63
C ASP A 121 -12.64 6.86 13.52
N LEU A 122 -11.44 6.49 13.93
CA LEU A 122 -10.66 7.30 14.85
C LEU A 122 -9.72 8.21 14.06
N HIS A 123 -10.22 9.34 13.61
CA HIS A 123 -9.41 10.43 13.05
C HIS A 123 -8.48 11.03 14.12
N HIS A 124 -7.41 10.32 14.45
CA HIS A 124 -6.45 10.72 15.49
C HIS A 124 -5.46 11.82 15.04
N GLY A 125 -5.69 12.43 13.88
CA GLY A 125 -4.80 13.47 13.36
C GLY A 125 -3.49 12.93 12.77
N GLY A 126 -3.33 11.59 12.65
CA GLY A 126 -2.19 10.91 12.07
C GLY A 126 -2.44 9.39 11.98
N PRO A 127 -1.57 8.63 11.30
CA PRO A 127 -1.69 7.18 11.23
C PRO A 127 -1.43 6.56 12.61
N ALA A 128 -2.15 5.49 12.92
CA ALA A 128 -1.86 4.69 14.10
C ALA A 128 -0.51 3.95 13.95
N ARG A 129 0.01 3.37 15.05
CA ARG A 129 1.12 2.42 14.97
C ARG A 129 0.70 1.19 14.16
N VAL A 130 1.65 0.56 13.49
CA VAL A 130 1.36 -0.65 12.71
C VAL A 130 0.90 -1.80 13.60
N GLY A 131 0.05 -2.68 13.06
CA GLY A 131 -0.35 -3.93 13.72
C GLY A 131 -1.35 -3.77 14.86
N ILE A 132 -2.09 -2.66 14.95
CA ILE A 132 -3.09 -2.48 16.01
C ILE A 132 -4.38 -3.28 15.75
N ASN A 133 -4.68 -3.57 14.50
CA ASN A 133 -5.83 -4.35 14.09
C ASN A 133 -5.45 -5.83 13.85
N GLU A 134 -6.45 -6.70 13.75
CA GLU A 134 -6.22 -8.09 13.39
C GLU A 134 -5.65 -8.22 11.96
N PRO A 135 -4.76 -9.17 11.71
CA PRO A 135 -4.26 -9.43 10.36
C PRO A 135 -5.34 -10.06 9.49
N ASN A 136 -5.20 -9.90 8.18
CA ASN A 136 -6.02 -10.63 7.22
C ASN A 136 -5.63 -12.13 7.14
N GLY A 137 -6.29 -12.89 6.28
CA GLY A 137 -6.08 -14.34 6.13
C GLY A 137 -4.66 -14.75 5.67
N PHE A 138 -3.83 -13.80 5.21
CA PHE A 138 -2.41 -14.02 4.92
C PHE A 138 -1.48 -13.55 6.04
N GLY A 139 -2.00 -13.11 7.17
CA GLY A 139 -1.21 -12.59 8.28
C GLY A 139 -0.68 -11.16 8.04
N LEU A 140 -1.26 -10.41 7.10
CA LEU A 140 -0.87 -9.05 6.76
C LEU A 140 -1.71 -8.03 7.53
N TYR A 141 -1.05 -7.03 8.07
CA TYR A 141 -1.65 -5.96 8.86
C TYR A 141 -1.80 -4.68 8.04
N ASP A 142 -2.71 -3.83 8.46
CA ASP A 142 -2.86 -2.45 8.01
C ASP A 142 -3.04 -2.33 6.48
N MET A 143 -3.71 -3.33 5.87
CA MET A 143 -4.07 -3.32 4.46
C MET A 143 -5.28 -2.43 4.15
N SER A 144 -5.69 -1.59 5.10
CA SER A 144 -6.82 -0.67 5.02
C SER A 144 -6.62 0.48 6.00
N GLU A 145 -6.87 1.72 5.58
CA GLU A 145 -6.90 2.97 6.36
C GLU A 145 -5.58 3.49 6.97
N GLY A 146 -4.54 2.71 7.11
CA GLY A 146 -3.29 3.21 7.67
C GLY A 146 -2.76 4.39 6.87
N VAL A 147 -2.08 4.12 5.79
CA VAL A 147 -1.58 5.11 4.82
C VAL A 147 -1.86 4.61 3.40
N HIS A 148 -1.98 5.53 2.45
CA HIS A 148 -1.85 5.17 1.05
C HIS A 148 -0.48 4.56 0.80
N GLU A 149 -0.44 3.38 0.22
CA GLU A 149 0.80 2.68 -0.06
C GLU A 149 1.15 2.76 -1.54
N TRP A 150 2.34 3.29 -1.83
CA TRP A 150 2.87 3.33 -3.17
C TRP A 150 3.00 1.93 -3.79
N CYS A 151 2.55 1.80 -5.04
CA CYS A 151 2.78 0.64 -5.88
C CYS A 151 3.80 0.95 -6.98
N SER A 152 4.42 -0.08 -7.56
CA SER A 152 5.40 0.08 -8.64
C SER A 152 4.79 0.62 -9.93
N ASP A 153 3.51 0.40 -10.15
CA ASP A 153 2.80 0.65 -11.39
C ASP A 153 2.62 2.15 -11.67
N TYR A 154 2.73 2.53 -12.93
CA TYR A 154 2.07 3.74 -13.39
C TYR A 154 0.55 3.55 -13.33
N TYR A 155 -0.15 4.61 -12.95
CA TYR A 155 -1.60 4.58 -12.88
C TYR A 155 -2.23 4.83 -14.24
N GLY A 156 -3.13 3.93 -14.65
CA GLY A 156 -4.02 4.10 -15.80
C GLY A 156 -5.49 3.92 -15.38
N TYR A 157 -6.31 4.95 -15.60
CA TYR A 157 -7.73 4.92 -15.22
C TYR A 157 -8.44 3.72 -15.84
N ASN A 158 -8.25 3.49 -17.14
CA ASN A 158 -8.88 2.43 -17.92
C ASN A 158 -8.01 1.17 -18.08
N TYR A 159 -6.92 1.05 -17.32
CA TYR A 159 -5.94 -0.02 -17.53
C TYR A 159 -6.54 -1.42 -17.43
N TYR A 160 -7.53 -1.65 -16.57
CA TYR A 160 -8.16 -2.94 -16.36
C TYR A 160 -8.84 -3.51 -17.61
N HIS A 161 -9.27 -2.66 -18.56
CA HIS A 161 -9.81 -3.11 -19.84
C HIS A 161 -8.78 -3.79 -20.76
N SER A 162 -7.49 -3.56 -20.54
CA SER A 162 -6.39 -4.07 -21.35
C SER A 162 -5.29 -4.74 -20.52
N SER A 163 -5.55 -4.95 -19.22
CA SER A 163 -4.59 -5.59 -18.33
C SER A 163 -4.25 -7.00 -18.81
N PRO A 164 -2.96 -7.36 -18.92
CA PRO A 164 -2.59 -8.75 -19.18
C PRO A 164 -3.02 -9.63 -18.01
N GLU A 165 -3.38 -10.88 -18.31
CA GLU A 165 -3.80 -11.82 -17.28
C GLU A 165 -2.65 -12.20 -16.33
N ARG A 166 -1.40 -12.26 -16.83
CA ARG A 166 -0.25 -12.69 -16.04
C ARG A 166 0.63 -11.52 -15.63
N ASN A 167 0.85 -11.39 -14.30
CA ASN A 167 1.74 -10.41 -13.67
C ASN A 167 1.59 -8.99 -14.22
N PRO A 168 0.37 -8.40 -14.23
CA PRO A 168 0.18 -7.03 -14.72
C PRO A 168 1.02 -6.04 -13.91
N GLN A 169 1.63 -5.09 -14.59
CA GLN A 169 2.54 -4.09 -14.01
C GLN A 169 2.10 -2.64 -14.30
N GLY A 170 0.83 -2.46 -14.67
CA GLY A 170 0.32 -1.16 -15.06
C GLY A 170 0.75 -0.75 -16.49
N PRO A 171 0.36 0.44 -16.92
CA PRO A 171 0.82 1.00 -18.20
C PRO A 171 2.34 1.16 -18.23
N PRO A 172 2.97 1.10 -19.41
CA PRO A 172 4.43 1.22 -19.55
C PRO A 172 4.97 2.62 -19.19
N SER A 173 4.10 3.63 -19.14
CA SER A 173 4.42 5.00 -18.76
C SER A 173 3.21 5.73 -18.22
N GLY A 174 3.43 6.84 -17.52
CA GLY A 174 2.36 7.67 -16.98
C GLY A 174 2.91 8.85 -16.18
N GLN A 175 2.01 9.74 -15.77
CA GLN A 175 2.35 10.90 -14.93
C GLN A 175 2.13 10.65 -13.44
N ARG A 176 1.44 9.59 -13.10
CA ARG A 176 1.07 9.24 -11.72
C ARG A 176 1.43 7.80 -11.43
N ARG A 177 1.77 7.52 -10.19
CA ARG A 177 1.96 6.16 -9.68
C ARG A 177 0.72 5.70 -8.95
N SER A 178 0.41 4.41 -9.07
CA SER A 178 -0.69 3.78 -8.33
C SER A 178 -0.39 3.77 -6.83
N SER A 179 -1.44 3.91 -6.04
CA SER A 179 -1.40 3.71 -4.59
C SER A 179 -2.68 3.05 -4.11
N ARG A 180 -2.61 2.37 -2.98
CA ARG A 180 -3.68 1.52 -2.48
C ARG A 180 -3.87 1.69 -0.97
N GLY A 181 -4.97 1.13 -0.43
CA GLY A 181 -5.22 1.02 1.01
C GLY A 181 -6.05 2.14 1.62
N GLY A 182 -6.21 3.28 0.95
CA GLY A 182 -6.78 4.46 1.57
C GLY A 182 -5.87 5.03 2.66
N SER A 183 -6.39 5.87 3.53
CA SER A 183 -5.57 6.44 4.60
C SER A 183 -6.43 6.86 5.80
N TRP A 184 -5.78 7.06 6.93
CA TRP A 184 -6.35 7.54 8.21
C TRP A 184 -7.22 8.81 8.09
N ARG A 185 -7.08 9.59 7.03
CA ARG A 185 -7.84 10.84 6.80
C ARG A 185 -8.97 10.71 5.78
N HIS A 186 -9.16 9.55 5.20
CA HIS A 186 -10.20 9.31 4.19
C HIS A 186 -11.36 8.51 4.78
N LYS A 187 -12.53 8.61 4.12
CA LYS A 187 -13.66 7.74 4.46
C LYS A 187 -13.33 6.30 4.11
N ILE A 188 -13.67 5.37 4.98
CA ILE A 188 -13.38 3.93 4.86
C ILE A 188 -13.76 3.32 3.49
N LYS A 189 -14.76 3.86 2.80
CA LYS A 189 -15.12 3.41 1.46
C LYS A 189 -13.97 3.48 0.43
N PHE A 190 -12.96 4.32 0.70
CA PHE A 190 -11.76 4.43 -0.13
C PHE A 190 -10.65 3.44 0.28
N SER A 191 -10.87 2.67 1.33
CA SER A 191 -9.95 1.69 1.88
C SER A 191 -10.35 0.25 1.55
N ARG A 192 -11.28 0.04 0.61
CA ARG A 192 -11.63 -1.29 0.11
C ARG A 192 -10.43 -1.92 -0.62
N CYS A 193 -10.35 -3.26 -0.61
CA CYS A 193 -9.28 -3.99 -1.30
C CYS A 193 -9.13 -3.58 -2.78
N ALA A 194 -10.25 -3.35 -3.48
CA ALA A 194 -10.25 -2.97 -4.89
C ALA A 194 -10.11 -1.46 -5.13
N ALA A 195 -10.23 -0.61 -4.09
CA ALA A 195 -10.19 0.84 -4.26
C ALA A 195 -8.82 1.29 -4.79
N ARG A 196 -8.84 2.05 -5.87
CA ARG A 196 -7.65 2.55 -6.57
C ARG A 196 -7.43 4.02 -6.30
N SER A 197 -6.19 4.38 -6.06
CA SER A 197 -5.75 5.75 -5.91
C SER A 197 -4.46 6.00 -6.70
N SER A 198 -4.09 7.24 -6.84
CA SER A 198 -2.85 7.61 -7.52
C SER A 198 -2.38 9.01 -7.14
N LEU A 199 -1.08 9.25 -7.26
CA LEU A 199 -0.48 10.54 -6.98
C LEU A 199 0.72 10.77 -7.93
N PRO A 200 1.04 12.01 -8.32
CA PRO A 200 2.31 12.30 -8.96
C PRO A 200 3.48 11.82 -8.10
N PRO A 201 4.50 11.15 -8.68
CA PRO A 201 5.55 10.46 -7.92
C PRO A 201 6.38 11.39 -7.00
N SER A 202 6.46 12.68 -7.31
CA SER A 202 7.22 13.67 -6.55
C SER A 202 6.49 14.29 -5.36
N PHE A 203 5.20 13.97 -5.16
CA PHE A 203 4.41 14.57 -4.10
C PHE A 203 4.64 13.89 -2.76
N LYS A 204 4.60 14.68 -1.69
CA LYS A 204 4.81 14.26 -0.30
C LYS A 204 3.59 14.64 0.55
N TYR A 205 2.77 13.67 0.89
CA TYR A 205 1.63 13.88 1.79
C TYR A 205 1.77 13.07 3.08
N ALA A 206 1.26 13.61 4.17
CA ALA A 206 1.29 13.00 5.51
C ALA A 206 0.46 11.70 5.63
N ASP A 207 -0.15 11.26 4.56
CA ASP A 207 -0.94 10.04 4.48
C ASP A 207 -0.45 9.09 3.36
N TYR A 208 0.78 9.29 2.85
CA TYR A 208 1.42 8.42 1.87
C TYR A 208 2.69 7.80 2.44
N GLY A 209 2.72 6.48 2.43
CA GLY A 209 3.82 5.62 2.80
C GLY A 209 3.94 4.45 1.83
N PHE A 210 4.49 3.32 2.25
CA PHE A 210 4.66 2.15 1.40
C PHE A 210 4.94 0.88 2.21
N ARG A 211 4.78 -0.27 1.58
CA ARG A 211 5.35 -1.55 2.06
C ARG A 211 6.23 -2.15 0.98
N VAL A 212 7.12 -3.04 1.39
CA VAL A 212 8.02 -3.73 0.47
C VAL A 212 7.39 -5.01 -0.06
N ALA A 213 7.81 -5.42 -1.25
CA ALA A 213 7.59 -6.76 -1.79
C ALA A 213 8.92 -7.34 -2.29
N ALA A 214 8.97 -8.64 -2.49
CA ALA A 214 10.12 -9.32 -3.07
C ALA A 214 9.68 -10.44 -4.00
N THR A 215 10.41 -10.63 -5.09
CA THR A 215 10.24 -11.79 -5.96
C THR A 215 10.79 -13.03 -5.26
N VAL A 216 10.01 -14.10 -5.21
CA VAL A 216 10.45 -15.42 -4.74
C VAL A 216 11.04 -16.18 -5.93
N ARG A 217 12.26 -16.66 -5.77
CA ARG A 217 12.95 -17.48 -6.77
C ARG A 217 12.90 -18.94 -6.37
#